data_c9119bd2838e74f9d5291b96cff26aa5
#
_entry.id   c9119bd2838e74f9d5291b96cff26aa5
#
_cell.length_a   1.000
_cell.length_b   1.000
_cell.length_c   1.000
_cell.angle_alpha   90.00
_cell.angle_beta   90.00
_cell.angle_gamma   90.00
#
_symmetry.space_group_name_H-M   'P 1'
#
loop_
_entity.id
_entity.type
_entity.pdbx_description
1 polymer ?
#
loop_
_entity_poly.entity_id
_entity_poly.type
_entity_poly.pdbx_seq_one_letter_code
_entity_poly.pdbx_strand_id
1 'polypeptide(L)'
;MLDTAIKGQLKAYLERLQRPIELVAALDNSAKGQEMRALLQDILECSDKVSLRETDTFARVPSFAVGVPGETPRIHFAGLPMGHEFTSLVLALLQTGGHPPKVEQAVIDQIKALPGSFKFETYISLSCHNCPDVVQALNLMAVLNPNITSTMIDGAMFQDEVNARQIMAVPTTYLYDAEFGAGRMLIEEILAKVDTGAAARAAEELGKKAAFDVLVIGGGPAGAAAAIYAARKGISTGVVAERFGGQVMDTLGIENFISVPHTEGPKLVASLEQHVKEYAVDVMNLQRAGKLIPASESGGLIGVELKNGAKLQARTVILSTGARWREMNVPGEKEYKAKGVCFCPHCDGPLFKGKRVAVIGGGNSGVEAAIDLAGIVAHVTLLEFADTLRADAVLQNKLNSLPNVTVIKSAQTTEVTGDGQKVNGLRYKDRVSGEEKQVELEGIFVQIGLLPNTDWLKGAVELSKFGEIVIDAKGQTSLPGVFAAGDCTTVPYKQIIIAMGAGATASLSAFDHLIRTSAPA
;
A
#
# COMPACT_ATOMS: atom_id res chain seq x y z
N MET A 1 6.52 1.15 35.44
CA MET A 1 7.06 0.72 34.14
C MET A 1 6.97 1.83 33.10
N LEU A 2 5.84 2.48 33.03
CA LEU A 2 5.65 3.66 32.18
C LEU A 2 6.31 4.89 32.84
N ASP A 3 6.94 5.75 32.04
CA ASP A 3 7.43 7.03 32.56
C ASP A 3 6.28 8.01 32.85
N THR A 4 6.58 9.11 33.57
CA THR A 4 5.57 10.08 33.99
C THR A 4 4.84 10.76 32.84
N ALA A 5 5.52 10.98 31.70
CA ALA A 5 4.94 11.62 30.53
C ALA A 5 3.94 10.69 29.83
N ILE A 6 4.33 9.43 29.64
CA ILE A 6 3.47 8.39 29.04
C ILE A 6 2.26 8.10 29.95
N LYS A 7 2.45 8.01 31.28
CA LYS A 7 1.33 7.89 32.23
C LYS A 7 0.36 9.07 32.14
N GLY A 8 0.87 10.29 32.05
CA GLY A 8 0.04 11.49 31.89
C GLY A 8 -0.80 11.46 30.61
N GLN A 9 -0.20 11.04 29.50
CA GLN A 9 -0.92 10.87 28.23
C GLN A 9 -1.95 9.75 28.30
N LEU A 10 -1.58 8.58 28.87
CA LEU A 10 -2.50 7.45 29.03
C LEU A 10 -3.70 7.83 29.89
N LYS A 11 -3.49 8.54 31.00
CA LYS A 11 -4.56 9.06 31.85
C LYS A 11 -5.53 9.95 31.07
N ALA A 12 -5.02 10.90 30.29
CA ALA A 12 -5.85 11.78 29.45
C ALA A 12 -6.64 11.01 28.36
N TYR A 13 -6.07 9.92 27.85
CA TYR A 13 -6.82 9.05 26.93
C TYR A 13 -7.91 8.25 27.66
N LEU A 14 -7.62 7.67 28.83
CA LEU A 14 -8.57 6.85 29.59
C LEU A 14 -9.73 7.65 30.20
N GLU A 15 -9.63 8.98 30.31
CA GLU A 15 -10.78 9.85 30.61
C GLU A 15 -11.91 9.71 29.58
N ARG A 16 -11.60 9.29 28.36
CA ARG A 16 -12.57 9.09 27.27
C ARG A 16 -13.34 7.77 27.34
N LEU A 17 -13.03 6.90 28.31
CA LEU A 17 -13.78 5.66 28.51
C LEU A 17 -15.24 5.97 28.84
N GLN A 18 -16.17 5.39 28.07
CA GLN A 18 -17.60 5.55 28.24
C GLN A 18 -18.19 4.49 29.19
N ARG A 19 -17.51 3.34 29.32
CA ARG A 19 -17.90 2.24 30.21
C ARG A 19 -16.66 1.61 30.88
N PRO A 20 -16.86 0.91 32.02
CA PRO A 20 -15.78 0.16 32.67
C PRO A 20 -15.21 -0.93 31.77
N ILE A 21 -13.91 -1.21 31.94
CA ILE A 21 -13.19 -2.32 31.30
C ILE A 21 -12.49 -3.17 32.38
N GLU A 22 -12.28 -4.44 32.06
CA GLU A 22 -11.57 -5.39 32.90
C GLU A 22 -10.33 -5.89 32.17
N LEU A 23 -9.18 -5.87 32.85
CA LEU A 23 -7.98 -6.57 32.44
C LEU A 23 -7.98 -7.94 33.12
N VAL A 24 -7.89 -9.01 32.36
CA VAL A 24 -7.80 -10.38 32.88
C VAL A 24 -6.39 -10.88 32.61
N ALA A 25 -5.61 -11.19 33.66
CA ALA A 25 -4.18 -11.47 33.50
C ALA A 25 -3.80 -12.85 34.00
N ALA A 26 -3.00 -13.58 33.25
CA ALA A 26 -2.28 -14.77 33.67
C ALA A 26 -0.81 -14.40 33.82
N LEU A 27 -0.34 -14.37 35.08
CA LEU A 27 0.98 -13.87 35.43
C LEU A 27 1.77 -14.95 36.16
N ASP A 28 3.07 -14.97 35.91
CA ASP A 28 4.04 -15.81 36.64
C ASP A 28 5.06 -14.95 37.40
N ASN A 29 6.03 -15.61 38.03
CA ASN A 29 7.11 -14.96 38.78
C ASN A 29 8.36 -14.67 37.89
N SER A 30 8.30 -14.88 36.59
CA SER A 30 9.39 -14.55 35.69
C SER A 30 9.64 -13.03 35.63
N ALA A 31 10.79 -12.62 35.13
CA ALA A 31 11.09 -11.20 34.94
C ALA A 31 10.03 -10.53 34.05
N LYS A 32 9.56 -11.21 33.00
CA LYS A 32 8.51 -10.71 32.11
C LYS A 32 7.13 -10.67 32.74
N GLY A 33 6.81 -11.63 33.61
CA GLY A 33 5.59 -11.60 34.45
C GLY A 33 5.57 -10.42 35.42
N GLN A 34 6.71 -10.10 36.02
CA GLN A 34 6.85 -8.92 36.91
C GLN A 34 6.76 -7.60 36.13
N GLU A 35 7.39 -7.51 34.95
CA GLU A 35 7.25 -6.35 34.07
C GLU A 35 5.78 -6.14 33.63
N MET A 36 5.08 -7.22 33.29
CA MET A 36 3.66 -7.16 32.91
C MET A 36 2.80 -6.71 34.09
N ARG A 37 3.02 -7.25 35.27
CA ARG A 37 2.32 -6.81 36.50
C ARG A 37 2.52 -5.31 36.76
N ALA A 38 3.74 -4.81 36.57
CA ALA A 38 4.04 -3.38 36.70
C ALA A 38 3.31 -2.53 35.66
N LEU A 39 3.25 -2.99 34.40
CA LEU A 39 2.50 -2.31 33.35
C LEU A 39 0.99 -2.23 33.68
N LEU A 40 0.40 -3.36 34.06
CA LEU A 40 -1.02 -3.41 34.43
C LEU A 40 -1.34 -2.52 35.64
N GLN A 41 -0.46 -2.47 36.63
CA GLN A 41 -0.59 -1.56 37.77
C GLN A 41 -0.54 -0.09 37.31
N ASP A 42 0.38 0.28 36.41
CA ASP A 42 0.46 1.63 35.86
C ASP A 42 -0.84 2.03 35.12
N ILE A 43 -1.49 1.09 34.42
CA ILE A 43 -2.77 1.33 33.74
C ILE A 43 -3.90 1.55 34.75
N LEU A 44 -3.97 0.72 35.81
CA LEU A 44 -4.95 0.87 36.89
C LEU A 44 -4.88 2.23 37.59
N GLU A 45 -3.66 2.74 37.79
CA GLU A 45 -3.43 4.07 38.38
C GLU A 45 -3.92 5.23 37.50
N CYS A 46 -4.12 4.97 36.20
CA CYS A 46 -4.54 6.00 35.25
C CYS A 46 -6.07 6.19 35.17
N SER A 47 -6.90 5.22 35.65
CA SER A 47 -8.37 5.34 35.57
C SER A 47 -9.05 4.38 36.54
N ASP A 48 -10.02 4.89 37.29
CA ASP A 48 -10.94 4.14 38.16
C ASP A 48 -11.97 3.28 37.40
N LYS A 49 -12.07 3.47 36.09
CA LYS A 49 -12.89 2.62 35.21
C LYS A 49 -12.17 1.36 34.74
N VAL A 50 -10.94 1.13 35.15
CA VAL A 50 -10.17 -0.07 34.80
C VAL A 50 -10.02 -0.94 36.03
N SER A 51 -10.40 -2.21 35.91
CA SER A 51 -10.21 -3.23 36.95
C SER A 51 -9.26 -4.31 36.46
N LEU A 52 -8.66 -5.05 37.43
CA LEU A 52 -7.78 -6.18 37.15
C LEU A 52 -8.28 -7.44 37.86
N ARG A 53 -8.31 -8.55 37.16
CA ARG A 53 -8.56 -9.88 37.69
C ARG A 53 -7.48 -10.84 37.19
N GLU A 54 -6.90 -11.61 38.09
CA GLU A 54 -5.96 -12.68 37.74
C GLU A 54 -6.71 -13.98 37.38
N THR A 55 -6.11 -14.76 36.49
CA THR A 55 -6.62 -16.08 36.06
C THR A 55 -5.46 -17.04 35.81
N ASP A 56 -5.72 -18.33 35.91
CA ASP A 56 -4.82 -19.41 35.51
C ASP A 56 -5.25 -20.16 34.26
N THR A 57 -6.30 -19.65 33.59
CA THR A 57 -6.92 -20.34 32.44
C THR A 57 -6.30 -20.03 31.10
N PHE A 58 -5.39 -19.04 30.98
CA PHE A 58 -4.75 -18.71 29.74
C PHE A 58 -3.58 -19.66 29.44
N ALA A 59 -3.51 -20.15 28.19
CA ALA A 59 -2.47 -21.08 27.76
C ALA A 59 -1.08 -20.44 27.69
N ARG A 60 -1.02 -19.13 27.42
CA ARG A 60 0.23 -18.37 27.32
C ARG A 60 0.42 -17.52 28.57
N VAL A 61 1.58 -17.67 29.23
CA VAL A 61 1.93 -16.95 30.47
C VAL A 61 3.35 -16.39 30.32
N PRO A 62 3.60 -15.11 30.61
CA PRO A 62 2.65 -14.10 31.02
C PRO A 62 1.83 -13.53 29.87
N SER A 63 0.56 -13.28 30.14
CA SER A 63 -0.36 -12.67 29.17
C SER A 63 -1.50 -11.95 29.88
N PHE A 64 -2.21 -11.09 29.16
CA PHE A 64 -3.45 -10.50 29.65
C PHE A 64 -4.45 -10.28 28.50
N ALA A 65 -5.69 -10.08 28.87
CA ALA A 65 -6.76 -9.77 27.93
C ALA A 65 -7.53 -8.53 28.38
N VAL A 66 -8.13 -7.84 27.41
CA VAL A 66 -8.96 -6.65 27.61
C VAL A 66 -10.41 -7.01 27.29
N GLY A 67 -11.32 -6.74 28.20
CA GLY A 67 -12.73 -7.04 28.06
C GLY A 67 -13.63 -6.08 28.84
N VAL A 68 -14.93 -6.34 28.74
CA VAL A 68 -15.96 -5.69 29.56
C VAL A 68 -16.19 -6.56 30.79
N PRO A 69 -16.33 -5.99 32.01
CA PRO A 69 -16.59 -6.77 33.20
C PRO A 69 -17.78 -7.72 33.06
N GLY A 70 -17.58 -9.00 33.38
CA GLY A 70 -18.60 -10.03 33.24
C GLY A 70 -18.76 -10.66 31.85
N GLU A 71 -18.02 -10.19 30.84
CA GLU A 71 -17.96 -10.80 29.52
C GLU A 71 -16.65 -11.60 29.34
N THR A 72 -16.65 -12.54 28.40
CA THR A 72 -15.41 -13.21 27.98
C THR A 72 -14.55 -12.22 27.19
N PRO A 73 -13.31 -11.94 27.62
CA PRO A 73 -12.45 -11.02 26.90
C PRO A 73 -12.08 -11.59 25.52
N ARG A 74 -12.00 -10.73 24.53
CA ARG A 74 -11.76 -11.11 23.13
C ARG A 74 -10.46 -10.59 22.57
N ILE A 75 -9.82 -9.64 23.25
CA ILE A 75 -8.53 -9.08 22.84
C ILE A 75 -7.48 -9.56 23.83
N HIS A 76 -6.50 -10.30 23.34
CA HIS A 76 -5.44 -10.88 24.15
C HIS A 76 -4.07 -10.35 23.74
N PHE A 77 -3.22 -10.12 24.73
CA PHE A 77 -1.82 -9.75 24.58
C PHE A 77 -0.95 -10.81 25.26
N ALA A 78 -0.37 -11.71 24.48
CA ALA A 78 0.63 -12.66 24.92
C ALA A 78 2.01 -12.01 24.75
N GLY A 79 2.46 -11.33 25.78
CA GLY A 79 3.63 -10.47 25.80
C GLY A 79 3.33 -9.04 26.22
N LEU A 80 4.36 -8.21 26.28
CA LEU A 80 4.28 -6.81 26.69
C LEU A 80 4.04 -5.93 25.47
N PRO A 81 2.87 -5.31 25.28
CA PRO A 81 2.58 -4.43 24.14
C PRO A 81 3.24 -3.06 24.33
N MET A 82 4.55 -3.03 24.18
CA MET A 82 5.40 -1.86 24.29
C MET A 82 6.02 -1.51 22.94
N GLY A 83 6.86 -0.48 22.87
CA GLY A 83 7.44 -0.04 21.60
C GLY A 83 6.35 0.38 20.61
N HIS A 84 6.38 -0.17 19.41
CA HIS A 84 5.39 0.15 18.37
C HIS A 84 3.96 -0.35 18.72
N GLU A 85 3.82 -1.38 19.57
CA GLU A 85 2.54 -1.95 19.97
C GLU A 85 1.85 -1.21 21.13
N PHE A 86 2.49 -0.20 21.72
CA PHE A 86 1.85 0.56 22.81
C PHE A 86 0.57 1.28 22.33
N THR A 87 0.57 1.78 21.10
CA THR A 87 -0.64 2.37 20.51
C THR A 87 -1.75 1.33 20.33
N SER A 88 -1.40 0.10 19.99
CA SER A 88 -2.37 -1.00 19.86
C SER A 88 -3.05 -1.32 21.20
N LEU A 89 -2.29 -1.29 22.29
CA LEU A 89 -2.85 -1.40 23.64
C LEU A 89 -3.80 -0.25 23.97
N VAL A 90 -3.36 1.00 23.76
CA VAL A 90 -4.19 2.20 24.06
C VAL A 90 -5.50 2.17 23.30
N LEU A 91 -5.47 1.82 22.00
CA LEU A 91 -6.69 1.71 21.19
C LEU A 91 -7.58 0.55 21.65
N ALA A 92 -7.02 -0.59 22.05
CA ALA A 92 -7.79 -1.71 22.58
C ALA A 92 -8.54 -1.31 23.88
N LEU A 93 -7.89 -0.60 24.80
CA LEU A 93 -8.54 -0.08 26.01
C LEU A 93 -9.67 0.89 25.67
N LEU A 94 -9.41 1.88 24.83
CA LEU A 94 -10.37 2.90 24.45
C LEU A 94 -11.59 2.32 23.74
N GLN A 95 -11.37 1.48 22.72
CA GLN A 95 -12.45 0.92 21.92
C GLN A 95 -13.29 -0.09 22.70
N THR A 96 -12.67 -0.93 23.55
CA THR A 96 -13.39 -1.78 24.48
C THR A 96 -14.19 -0.95 25.48
N GLY A 97 -13.67 0.19 25.91
CA GLY A 97 -14.35 1.14 26.78
C GLY A 97 -15.40 2.03 26.09
N GLY A 98 -15.74 1.76 24.82
CA GLY A 98 -16.84 2.41 24.10
C GLY A 98 -16.42 3.65 23.29
N HIS A 99 -15.13 4.00 23.22
CA HIS A 99 -14.69 5.08 22.35
C HIS A 99 -14.89 4.69 20.87
N PRO A 100 -15.52 5.55 20.04
CA PRO A 100 -15.82 5.21 18.65
C PRO A 100 -14.54 5.03 17.82
N PRO A 101 -14.46 3.99 16.98
CA PRO A 101 -13.33 3.80 16.09
C PRO A 101 -13.33 4.82 14.95
N LYS A 102 -12.14 5.13 14.43
CA LYS A 102 -11.96 6.03 13.28
C LYS A 102 -11.89 5.24 11.97
N VAL A 103 -12.97 4.52 11.65
CA VAL A 103 -13.14 3.79 10.39
C VAL A 103 -14.50 4.12 9.80
N GLU A 104 -14.68 3.91 8.51
CA GLU A 104 -15.94 4.17 7.82
C GLU A 104 -17.08 3.30 8.36
N GLN A 105 -18.30 3.84 8.39
CA GLN A 105 -19.47 3.12 8.91
C GLN A 105 -19.72 1.81 8.17
N ALA A 106 -19.50 1.78 6.85
CA ALA A 106 -19.62 0.57 6.04
C ALA A 106 -18.71 -0.58 6.51
N VAL A 107 -17.47 -0.26 6.92
CA VAL A 107 -16.52 -1.24 7.48
C VAL A 107 -17.03 -1.76 8.83
N ILE A 108 -17.55 -0.88 9.69
CA ILE A 108 -18.16 -1.28 10.98
C ILE A 108 -19.32 -2.24 10.75
N ASP A 109 -20.21 -1.92 9.83
CA ASP A 109 -21.40 -2.72 9.53
C ASP A 109 -21.01 -4.08 8.92
N GLN A 110 -20.00 -4.10 8.05
CA GLN A 110 -19.46 -5.34 7.49
C GLN A 110 -18.86 -6.24 8.57
N ILE A 111 -18.06 -5.70 9.50
CA ILE A 111 -17.50 -6.48 10.61
C ILE A 111 -18.60 -7.08 11.47
N LYS A 112 -19.62 -6.29 11.84
CA LYS A 112 -20.75 -6.75 12.65
C LYS A 112 -21.56 -7.85 11.97
N ALA A 113 -21.65 -7.81 10.64
CA ALA A 113 -22.41 -8.75 9.84
C ALA A 113 -21.64 -10.02 9.47
N LEU A 114 -20.34 -10.12 9.79
CA LEU A 114 -19.54 -11.33 9.48
C LEU A 114 -20.16 -12.59 10.11
N PRO A 115 -20.51 -13.60 9.31
CA PRO A 115 -21.05 -14.84 9.83
C PRO A 115 -19.92 -15.77 10.32
N GLY A 116 -20.18 -16.56 11.35
CA GLY A 116 -19.23 -17.53 11.89
C GLY A 116 -18.34 -16.98 13.00
N SER A 117 -17.41 -17.80 13.46
CA SER A 117 -16.43 -17.44 14.49
C SER A 117 -15.05 -17.33 13.87
N PHE A 118 -14.22 -16.45 14.43
CA PHE A 118 -12.86 -16.24 13.94
C PHE A 118 -11.91 -16.08 15.14
N LYS A 119 -10.87 -16.91 15.19
CA LYS A 119 -9.81 -16.84 16.18
C LYS A 119 -8.51 -16.47 15.49
N PHE A 120 -8.09 -15.23 15.63
CA PHE A 120 -6.84 -14.73 15.07
C PHE A 120 -5.71 -14.77 16.09
N GLU A 121 -4.54 -15.19 15.65
CA GLU A 121 -3.28 -15.15 16.37
C GLU A 121 -2.24 -14.47 15.51
N THR A 122 -1.69 -13.32 15.97
CA THR A 122 -0.72 -12.55 15.20
C THR A 122 0.61 -12.52 15.94
N TYR A 123 1.63 -13.13 15.31
CA TYR A 123 2.99 -13.09 15.80
C TYR A 123 3.65 -11.79 15.37
N ILE A 124 4.23 -11.08 16.34
CA ILE A 124 4.82 -9.76 16.16
C ILE A 124 6.24 -9.69 16.72
N SER A 125 6.94 -8.61 16.40
CA SER A 125 8.11 -8.12 17.12
C SER A 125 7.85 -6.69 17.57
N LEU A 126 8.29 -6.32 18.77
CA LEU A 126 8.10 -4.98 19.33
C LEU A 126 8.81 -3.87 18.52
N SER A 127 9.80 -4.24 17.69
CA SER A 127 10.50 -3.35 16.76
C SER A 127 9.90 -3.30 15.35
N CYS A 128 8.84 -4.07 15.08
CA CYS A 128 8.20 -4.13 13.77
C CYS A 128 7.26 -2.94 13.55
N HIS A 129 7.49 -2.15 12.49
CA HIS A 129 6.66 -0.98 12.16
C HIS A 129 5.32 -1.34 11.50
N ASN A 130 5.23 -2.52 10.90
CA ASN A 130 4.02 -2.98 10.18
C ASN A 130 3.08 -3.80 11.06
N CYS A 131 3.55 -4.29 12.20
CA CYS A 131 2.78 -5.14 13.10
C CYS A 131 1.56 -4.42 13.71
N PRO A 132 1.66 -3.15 14.15
CA PRO A 132 0.54 -2.46 14.76
C PRO A 132 -0.69 -2.33 13.85
N ASP A 133 -0.53 -2.17 12.55
CA ASP A 133 -1.66 -2.05 11.63
C ASP A 133 -2.54 -3.31 11.65
N VAL A 134 -1.92 -4.49 11.67
CA VAL A 134 -2.63 -5.78 11.70
C VAL A 134 -3.25 -6.02 13.07
N VAL A 135 -2.49 -5.79 14.15
CA VAL A 135 -2.98 -5.97 15.53
C VAL A 135 -4.16 -5.06 15.83
N GLN A 136 -4.09 -3.78 15.45
CA GLN A 136 -5.18 -2.82 15.66
C GLN A 136 -6.42 -3.17 14.85
N ALA A 137 -6.26 -3.60 13.60
CA ALA A 137 -7.37 -4.03 12.76
C ALA A 137 -8.11 -5.23 13.37
N LEU A 138 -7.38 -6.26 13.79
CA LEU A 138 -7.97 -7.47 14.39
C LEU A 138 -8.56 -7.20 15.77
N ASN A 139 -7.95 -6.35 16.58
CA ASN A 139 -8.51 -5.92 17.87
C ASN A 139 -9.82 -5.16 17.67
N LEU A 140 -9.89 -4.26 16.69
CA LEU A 140 -11.12 -3.54 16.35
C LEU A 140 -12.22 -4.52 15.91
N MET A 141 -11.88 -5.50 15.07
CA MET A 141 -12.83 -6.53 14.67
C MET A 141 -13.37 -7.31 15.86
N ALA A 142 -12.50 -7.66 16.83
CA ALA A 142 -12.90 -8.33 18.07
C ALA A 142 -13.76 -7.46 18.99
N VAL A 143 -13.57 -6.13 18.99
CA VAL A 143 -14.47 -5.20 19.71
C VAL A 143 -15.86 -5.18 19.09
N LEU A 144 -15.94 -5.14 17.76
CA LEU A 144 -17.20 -4.92 17.02
C LEU A 144 -18.02 -6.19 16.81
N ASN A 145 -17.38 -7.37 16.78
CA ASN A 145 -18.07 -8.65 16.56
C ASN A 145 -17.75 -9.64 17.69
N PRO A 146 -18.79 -10.10 18.44
CA PRO A 146 -18.59 -10.99 19.59
C PRO A 146 -18.03 -12.38 19.22
N ASN A 147 -18.10 -12.78 17.96
CA ASN A 147 -17.60 -14.04 17.46
C ASN A 147 -16.14 -14.00 17.00
N ILE A 148 -15.47 -12.86 17.20
CA ILE A 148 -14.07 -12.67 16.81
C ILE A 148 -13.20 -12.55 18.05
N THR A 149 -12.09 -13.29 18.08
CA THR A 149 -11.02 -13.12 19.07
C THR A 149 -9.71 -12.78 18.38
N SER A 150 -8.93 -11.90 19.00
CA SER A 150 -7.62 -11.45 18.52
C SER A 150 -6.58 -11.67 19.61
N THR A 151 -5.48 -12.33 19.28
CA THR A 151 -4.33 -12.52 20.16
C THR A 151 -3.07 -11.98 19.50
N MET A 152 -2.49 -10.94 20.07
CA MET A 152 -1.13 -10.51 19.75
C MET A 152 -0.13 -11.40 20.50
N ILE A 153 0.87 -11.92 19.81
CA ILE A 153 1.89 -12.80 20.40
C ILE A 153 3.27 -12.21 20.11
N ASP A 154 4.00 -11.86 21.18
CA ASP A 154 5.40 -11.46 21.03
C ASP A 154 6.27 -12.68 20.73
N GLY A 155 6.74 -12.78 19.48
CA GLY A 155 7.54 -13.90 19.01
C GLY A 155 8.84 -14.09 19.78
N ALA A 156 9.41 -13.04 20.35
CA ALA A 156 10.61 -13.14 21.19
C ALA A 156 10.34 -13.82 22.54
N MET A 157 9.11 -13.68 23.08
CA MET A 157 8.71 -14.34 24.33
C MET A 157 8.22 -15.78 24.10
N PHE A 158 7.64 -16.07 22.95
CA PHE A 158 7.06 -17.37 22.60
C PHE A 158 7.82 -18.04 21.46
N GLN A 159 9.15 -18.09 21.57
CA GLN A 159 10.06 -18.58 20.53
C GLN A 159 9.80 -20.04 20.14
N ASP A 160 9.37 -20.89 21.06
CA ASP A 160 9.05 -22.29 20.77
C ASP A 160 7.86 -22.40 19.79
N GLU A 161 6.85 -21.54 19.92
CA GLU A 161 5.73 -21.49 18.99
C GLU A 161 6.17 -20.96 17.61
N VAL A 162 7.03 -19.92 17.61
CA VAL A 162 7.61 -19.36 16.36
C VAL A 162 8.38 -20.46 15.59
N ASN A 163 9.20 -21.23 16.30
CA ASN A 163 9.98 -22.32 15.72
C ASN A 163 9.08 -23.46 15.22
N ALA A 164 8.10 -23.87 16.03
CA ALA A 164 7.17 -24.95 15.67
C ALA A 164 6.33 -24.61 14.42
N ARG A 165 5.92 -23.34 14.27
CA ARG A 165 5.18 -22.83 13.12
C ARG A 165 6.06 -22.35 11.97
N GLN A 166 7.41 -22.43 12.10
CA GLN A 166 8.38 -21.98 11.10
C GLN A 166 8.17 -20.53 10.64
N ILE A 167 7.85 -19.63 11.58
CA ILE A 167 7.59 -18.21 11.28
C ILE A 167 8.91 -17.51 10.99
N MET A 168 9.08 -17.03 9.77
CA MET A 168 10.32 -16.39 9.28
C MET A 168 10.22 -14.88 9.16
N ALA A 169 9.02 -14.31 9.30
CA ALA A 169 8.77 -12.87 9.18
C ALA A 169 7.60 -12.45 10.06
N VAL A 170 7.54 -11.17 10.43
CA VAL A 170 6.45 -10.58 11.20
C VAL A 170 5.94 -9.29 10.52
N PRO A 171 4.62 -8.99 10.64
CA PRO A 171 3.59 -9.80 11.28
C PRO A 171 3.24 -11.06 10.49
N THR A 172 3.01 -12.16 11.18
CA THR A 172 2.39 -13.36 10.59
C THR A 172 1.13 -13.69 11.38
N THR A 173 0.01 -13.76 10.70
CA THR A 173 -1.30 -13.98 11.30
C THR A 173 -1.81 -15.38 10.95
N TYR A 174 -2.31 -16.07 11.96
CA TYR A 174 -3.01 -17.34 11.84
C TYR A 174 -4.51 -17.14 12.11
N LEU A 175 -5.33 -17.84 11.35
CA LEU A 175 -6.75 -18.01 11.64
C LEU A 175 -6.94 -19.46 12.09
N TYR A 176 -7.24 -19.66 13.37
CA TYR A 176 -7.10 -20.96 14.05
C TYR A 176 -5.65 -21.48 13.91
N ASP A 177 -5.48 -22.64 13.29
CA ASP A 177 -4.16 -23.27 13.10
C ASP A 177 -3.58 -23.08 11.69
N ALA A 178 -4.31 -22.42 10.79
CA ALA A 178 -3.87 -22.17 9.42
C ALA A 178 -3.26 -20.76 9.28
N GLU A 179 -2.16 -20.65 8.55
CA GLU A 179 -1.61 -19.34 8.20
C GLU A 179 -2.62 -18.56 7.36
N PHE A 180 -3.02 -17.41 7.87
CA PHE A 180 -3.98 -16.50 7.23
C PHE A 180 -3.28 -15.50 6.31
N GLY A 181 -2.11 -15.05 6.72
CA GLY A 181 -1.28 -14.15 5.92
C GLY A 181 -0.06 -13.64 6.67
N ALA A 182 0.96 -13.25 5.91
CA ALA A 182 2.18 -12.65 6.40
C ALA A 182 2.34 -11.23 5.84
N GLY A 183 3.00 -10.35 6.59
CA GLY A 183 3.20 -8.95 6.26
C GLY A 183 2.02 -8.05 6.68
N ARG A 184 2.14 -6.77 6.36
CA ARG A 184 1.14 -5.76 6.65
C ARG A 184 -0.17 -6.08 5.94
N MET A 185 -1.28 -6.02 6.66
CA MET A 185 -2.64 -6.12 6.11
C MET A 185 -3.51 -5.02 6.71
N LEU A 186 -4.23 -4.31 5.87
CA LEU A 186 -5.25 -3.36 6.29
C LEU A 186 -6.56 -4.08 6.62
N ILE A 187 -7.44 -3.42 7.36
CA ILE A 187 -8.71 -4.02 7.81
C ILE A 187 -9.58 -4.48 6.64
N GLU A 188 -9.56 -3.75 5.53
CA GLU A 188 -10.30 -4.08 4.32
C GLU A 188 -9.74 -5.35 3.65
N GLU A 189 -8.43 -5.53 3.68
CA GLU A 189 -7.77 -6.73 3.13
C GLU A 189 -8.08 -7.97 3.98
N ILE A 190 -8.12 -7.80 5.30
CA ILE A 190 -8.53 -8.87 6.24
C ILE A 190 -9.99 -9.24 5.99
N LEU A 191 -10.88 -8.24 5.90
CA LEU A 191 -12.31 -8.45 5.62
C LEU A 191 -12.54 -9.15 4.28
N ALA A 192 -11.83 -8.76 3.23
CA ALA A 192 -11.93 -9.40 1.91
C ALA A 192 -11.57 -10.90 1.94
N LYS A 193 -10.71 -11.31 2.87
CA LYS A 193 -10.31 -12.73 3.04
C LYS A 193 -11.32 -13.54 3.87
N VAL A 194 -11.93 -12.94 4.89
CA VAL A 194 -12.85 -13.67 5.79
C VAL A 194 -14.31 -13.62 5.34
N ASP A 195 -14.71 -12.58 4.64
CA ASP A 195 -16.07 -12.41 4.11
C ASP A 195 -16.16 -12.90 2.67
N THR A 196 -16.25 -14.21 2.50
CA THR A 196 -16.34 -14.85 1.19
C THR A 196 -17.57 -14.42 0.37
N GLY A 197 -18.59 -13.83 1.01
CA GLY A 197 -19.78 -13.27 0.36
C GLY A 197 -19.66 -11.78 0.04
N ALA A 198 -18.64 -11.08 0.56
CA ALA A 198 -18.49 -9.63 0.40
C ALA A 198 -18.39 -9.23 -1.07
N ALA A 199 -17.63 -9.96 -1.88
CA ALA A 199 -17.45 -9.65 -3.30
C ALA A 199 -18.79 -9.70 -4.07
N ALA A 200 -19.63 -10.69 -3.78
CA ALA A 200 -20.95 -10.81 -4.43
C ALA A 200 -21.91 -9.69 -3.98
N ARG A 201 -21.96 -9.41 -2.67
CA ARG A 201 -22.78 -8.29 -2.14
C ARG A 201 -22.30 -6.95 -2.67
N ALA A 202 -20.99 -6.71 -2.67
CA ALA A 202 -20.42 -5.49 -3.25
C ALA A 202 -20.73 -5.37 -4.75
N ALA A 203 -20.68 -6.48 -5.50
CA ALA A 203 -21.04 -6.49 -6.91
C ALA A 203 -22.52 -6.13 -7.13
N GLU A 204 -23.42 -6.64 -6.31
CA GLU A 204 -24.84 -6.34 -6.37
C GLU A 204 -25.11 -4.86 -6.07
N GLU A 205 -24.52 -4.31 -5.00
CA GLU A 205 -24.68 -2.89 -4.64
C GLU A 205 -24.07 -1.95 -5.69
N LEU A 206 -22.88 -2.27 -6.20
CA LEU A 206 -22.26 -1.51 -7.28
C LEU A 206 -23.10 -1.52 -8.56
N GLY A 207 -23.72 -2.67 -8.87
CA GLY A 207 -24.59 -2.82 -10.05
C GLY A 207 -25.88 -1.99 -9.98
N LYS A 208 -26.30 -1.55 -8.79
CA LYS A 208 -27.49 -0.68 -8.58
C LYS A 208 -27.18 0.80 -8.76
N LYS A 209 -25.91 1.20 -8.88
CA LYS A 209 -25.52 2.60 -9.02
C LYS A 209 -26.04 3.18 -10.32
N ALA A 210 -26.52 4.42 -10.25
CA ALA A 210 -26.87 5.19 -11.43
C ALA A 210 -25.64 5.44 -12.32
N ALA A 211 -25.87 5.66 -13.60
CA ALA A 211 -24.78 5.97 -14.52
C ALA A 211 -24.11 7.30 -14.13
N PHE A 212 -22.78 7.30 -14.16
CA PHE A 212 -21.97 8.49 -13.89
C PHE A 212 -21.85 9.37 -15.16
N ASP A 213 -21.67 10.66 -14.98
CA ASP A 213 -21.22 11.51 -16.10
C ASP A 213 -19.75 11.24 -16.41
N VAL A 214 -18.92 11.11 -15.35
CA VAL A 214 -17.50 10.75 -15.46
C VAL A 214 -17.19 9.59 -14.53
N LEU A 215 -16.69 8.49 -15.07
CA LEU A 215 -16.17 7.37 -14.29
C LEU A 215 -14.65 7.28 -14.48
N VAL A 216 -13.91 7.49 -13.40
CA VAL A 216 -12.46 7.42 -13.38
C VAL A 216 -12.02 6.01 -12.96
N ILE A 217 -11.16 5.37 -13.74
CA ILE A 217 -10.60 4.04 -13.45
C ILE A 217 -9.14 4.18 -13.03
N GLY A 218 -8.91 4.09 -11.73
CA GLY A 218 -7.62 4.26 -11.06
C GLY A 218 -7.61 5.44 -10.09
N GLY A 219 -7.26 5.19 -8.83
CA GLY A 219 -7.23 6.18 -7.73
C GLY A 219 -5.87 6.79 -7.46
N GLY A 220 -4.90 6.70 -8.40
CA GLY A 220 -3.60 7.36 -8.30
C GLY A 220 -3.67 8.87 -8.54
N PRO A 221 -2.53 9.58 -8.58
CA PRO A 221 -2.49 11.04 -8.75
C PRO A 221 -3.27 11.56 -9.96
N ALA A 222 -3.20 10.86 -11.10
CA ALA A 222 -3.96 11.22 -12.30
C ALA A 222 -5.47 11.10 -12.08
N GLY A 223 -5.90 9.99 -11.45
CA GLY A 223 -7.32 9.76 -11.18
C GLY A 223 -7.88 10.69 -10.12
N ALA A 224 -7.14 10.97 -9.05
CA ALA A 224 -7.53 11.94 -8.03
C ALA A 224 -7.72 13.34 -8.64
N ALA A 225 -6.76 13.79 -9.46
CA ALA A 225 -6.87 15.07 -10.16
C ALA A 225 -8.06 15.10 -11.12
N ALA A 226 -8.27 14.02 -11.90
CA ALA A 226 -9.41 13.91 -12.81
C ALA A 226 -10.75 14.00 -12.05
N ALA A 227 -10.87 13.27 -10.95
CA ALA A 227 -12.09 13.27 -10.13
C ALA A 227 -12.39 14.65 -9.52
N ILE A 228 -11.38 15.32 -8.96
CA ILE A 228 -11.54 16.67 -8.41
C ILE A 228 -12.00 17.65 -9.49
N TYR A 229 -11.37 17.64 -10.67
CA TYR A 229 -11.73 18.56 -11.76
C TYR A 229 -13.12 18.29 -12.31
N ALA A 230 -13.57 17.04 -12.39
CA ALA A 230 -14.92 16.67 -12.78
C ALA A 230 -15.95 17.10 -11.71
N ALA A 231 -15.75 16.72 -10.46
CA ALA A 231 -16.67 17.01 -9.37
C ALA A 231 -16.88 18.53 -9.15
N ARG A 232 -15.83 19.34 -9.33
CA ARG A 232 -15.91 20.81 -9.27
C ARG A 232 -16.80 21.42 -10.36
N LYS A 233 -17.14 20.69 -11.41
CA LYS A 233 -18.13 21.09 -12.42
C LYS A 233 -19.56 20.73 -12.04
N GLY A 234 -19.75 20.08 -10.87
CA GLY A 234 -21.08 19.65 -10.40
C GLY A 234 -21.63 18.44 -11.15
N ILE A 235 -20.80 17.69 -11.88
CA ILE A 235 -21.22 16.49 -12.61
C ILE A 235 -20.98 15.22 -11.79
N SER A 236 -21.83 14.23 -11.99
CA SER A 236 -21.76 12.94 -11.27
C SER A 236 -20.44 12.23 -11.56
N THR A 237 -19.63 12.03 -10.51
CA THR A 237 -18.27 11.52 -10.65
C THR A 237 -18.05 10.29 -9.76
N GLY A 238 -17.61 9.18 -10.37
CA GLY A 238 -17.18 7.97 -9.67
C GLY A 238 -15.70 7.69 -9.88
N VAL A 239 -15.05 7.07 -8.88
CA VAL A 239 -13.67 6.57 -8.97
C VAL A 239 -13.66 5.09 -8.61
N VAL A 240 -13.11 4.25 -9.48
CA VAL A 240 -12.83 2.84 -9.22
C VAL A 240 -11.35 2.68 -8.92
N ALA A 241 -10.98 2.16 -7.76
CA ALA A 241 -9.59 1.97 -7.37
C ALA A 241 -9.38 0.63 -6.67
N GLU A 242 -8.30 -0.08 -6.99
CA GLU A 242 -7.83 -1.22 -6.17
C GLU A 242 -7.31 -0.71 -4.83
N ARG A 243 -6.53 0.35 -4.87
CA ARG A 243 -5.97 1.07 -3.74
C ARG A 243 -5.90 2.56 -4.11
N PHE A 244 -6.53 3.41 -3.30
CA PHE A 244 -6.38 4.85 -3.50
C PHE A 244 -4.93 5.27 -3.29
N GLY A 245 -4.44 6.20 -4.13
CA GLY A 245 -3.04 6.64 -4.14
C GLY A 245 -2.13 5.85 -5.09
N GLY A 246 -2.48 4.61 -5.44
CA GLY A 246 -1.69 3.78 -6.38
C GLY A 246 -0.25 3.57 -5.89
N GLN A 247 0.73 3.64 -6.80
CA GLN A 247 2.16 3.42 -6.49
C GLN A 247 2.77 4.49 -5.57
N VAL A 248 2.17 5.68 -5.47
CA VAL A 248 2.68 6.73 -4.58
C VAL A 248 2.67 6.28 -3.12
N MET A 249 1.75 5.39 -2.74
CA MET A 249 1.74 4.78 -1.40
C MET A 249 3.03 4.02 -1.05
N ASP A 250 3.77 3.56 -2.05
CA ASP A 250 5.00 2.78 -1.87
C ASP A 250 6.28 3.66 -1.93
N THR A 251 6.12 4.98 -2.08
CA THR A 251 7.23 5.93 -2.15
C THR A 251 7.55 6.49 -0.76
N LEU A 252 8.80 6.35 -0.31
CA LEU A 252 9.23 6.84 1.02
C LEU A 252 9.38 8.35 1.04
N GLY A 253 10.24 8.92 0.20
CA GLY A 253 10.54 10.35 0.14
C GLY A 253 10.12 10.94 -1.20
N ILE A 254 9.51 12.12 -1.19
CA ILE A 254 9.11 12.89 -2.37
C ILE A 254 9.61 14.32 -2.17
N GLU A 255 10.56 14.74 -2.99
CA GLU A 255 11.19 16.08 -2.93
C GLU A 255 10.96 16.87 -4.22
N ASN A 256 10.43 16.23 -5.26
CA ASN A 256 10.19 16.83 -6.57
C ASN A 256 8.71 17.18 -6.84
N PHE A 257 7.86 17.18 -5.80
CA PHE A 257 6.48 17.63 -5.92
C PHE A 257 6.41 19.15 -5.69
N ILE A 258 6.09 19.89 -6.76
CA ILE A 258 6.11 21.36 -6.76
C ILE A 258 5.25 21.94 -5.63
N SER A 259 5.78 22.92 -4.91
CA SER A 259 5.23 23.58 -3.72
C SER A 259 5.30 22.78 -2.41
N VAL A 260 5.75 21.53 -2.45
CA VAL A 260 5.98 20.72 -1.24
C VAL A 260 7.44 20.25 -1.23
N PRO A 261 8.33 20.94 -0.50
CA PRO A 261 9.78 20.68 -0.54
C PRO A 261 10.15 19.25 -0.13
N HIS A 262 9.41 18.66 0.81
CA HIS A 262 9.58 17.29 1.25
C HIS A 262 8.26 16.71 1.77
N THR A 263 7.93 15.50 1.36
CA THR A 263 6.80 14.71 1.89
C THR A 263 7.08 13.22 1.69
N GLU A 264 6.19 12.40 2.23
CA GLU A 264 6.18 10.95 2.04
C GLU A 264 4.97 10.56 1.19
N GLY A 265 5.08 9.46 0.45
CA GLY A 265 4.01 8.97 -0.41
C GLY A 265 2.67 8.80 0.31
N PRO A 266 2.61 8.07 1.43
CA PRO A 266 1.37 7.92 2.21
C PRO A 266 0.78 9.26 2.67
N LYS A 267 1.61 10.22 3.06
CA LYS A 267 1.17 11.55 3.51
C LYS A 267 0.58 12.36 2.35
N LEU A 268 1.23 12.33 1.19
CA LEU A 268 0.72 13.00 -0.01
C LEU A 268 -0.62 12.38 -0.44
N VAL A 269 -0.72 11.05 -0.42
CA VAL A 269 -1.95 10.33 -0.77
C VAL A 269 -3.08 10.65 0.20
N ALA A 270 -2.82 10.70 1.51
CA ALA A 270 -3.84 11.10 2.49
C ALA A 270 -4.38 12.51 2.20
N SER A 271 -3.51 13.45 1.81
CA SER A 271 -3.94 14.80 1.42
C SER A 271 -4.76 14.82 0.12
N LEU A 272 -4.39 13.98 -0.86
CA LEU A 272 -5.17 13.83 -2.10
C LEU A 272 -6.54 13.20 -1.85
N GLU A 273 -6.60 12.18 -1.02
CA GLU A 273 -7.84 11.50 -0.65
C GLU A 273 -8.79 12.44 0.10
N GLN A 274 -8.25 13.21 1.06
CA GLN A 274 -9.01 14.24 1.76
C GLN A 274 -9.57 15.27 0.76
N HIS A 275 -8.76 15.74 -0.19
CA HIS A 275 -9.20 16.71 -1.20
C HIS A 275 -10.31 16.13 -2.11
N VAL A 276 -10.23 14.85 -2.49
CA VAL A 276 -11.32 14.19 -3.23
C VAL A 276 -12.60 14.12 -2.39
N LYS A 277 -12.49 13.83 -1.10
CA LYS A 277 -13.63 13.74 -0.15
C LYS A 277 -14.30 15.09 0.16
N GLU A 278 -13.65 16.22 -0.13
CA GLU A 278 -14.29 17.55 -0.05
C GLU A 278 -15.40 17.74 -1.11
N TYR A 279 -15.43 16.89 -2.13
CA TYR A 279 -16.44 16.89 -3.18
C TYR A 279 -17.29 15.61 -3.14
N ALA A 280 -18.48 15.67 -3.72
CA ALA A 280 -19.38 14.53 -3.83
C ALA A 280 -18.87 13.50 -4.89
N VAL A 281 -17.69 12.93 -4.67
CA VAL A 281 -17.09 11.87 -5.49
C VAL A 281 -17.40 10.51 -4.86
N ASP A 282 -17.97 9.61 -5.64
CA ASP A 282 -18.22 8.23 -5.22
C ASP A 282 -16.95 7.39 -5.42
N VAL A 283 -16.19 7.19 -4.35
CA VAL A 283 -14.93 6.42 -4.39
C VAL A 283 -15.21 4.96 -4.05
N MET A 284 -15.02 4.09 -5.04
CA MET A 284 -15.20 2.64 -4.94
C MET A 284 -13.83 1.98 -4.79
N ASN A 285 -13.37 1.82 -3.55
CA ASN A 285 -12.12 1.15 -3.21
C ASN A 285 -12.21 -0.38 -3.32
N LEU A 286 -11.05 -1.05 -3.38
CA LEU A 286 -10.90 -2.51 -3.53
C LEU A 286 -11.60 -3.06 -4.78
N GLN A 287 -11.78 -2.21 -5.79
CA GLN A 287 -12.44 -2.58 -7.03
C GLN A 287 -11.45 -2.55 -8.19
N ARG A 288 -11.45 -3.60 -8.98
CA ARG A 288 -10.61 -3.74 -10.17
C ARG A 288 -11.43 -3.83 -11.43
N ALA A 289 -11.16 -2.97 -12.39
CA ALA A 289 -11.75 -3.05 -13.73
C ALA A 289 -11.24 -4.30 -14.47
N GLY A 290 -12.13 -4.98 -15.17
CA GLY A 290 -11.86 -6.20 -15.91
C GLY A 290 -12.14 -6.10 -17.40
N LYS A 291 -13.11 -5.25 -17.80
CA LYS A 291 -13.47 -5.08 -19.20
C LYS A 291 -14.08 -3.69 -19.45
N LEU A 292 -13.68 -3.06 -20.54
CA LEU A 292 -14.30 -1.85 -21.07
C LEU A 292 -15.29 -2.26 -22.18
N ILE A 293 -16.51 -1.77 -22.11
CA ILE A 293 -17.60 -2.07 -23.05
C ILE A 293 -17.96 -0.77 -23.74
N PRO A 294 -17.63 -0.63 -25.03
CA PRO A 294 -18.00 0.56 -25.80
C PRO A 294 -19.51 0.81 -25.81
N ALA A 295 -19.92 2.06 -25.93
CA ALA A 295 -21.30 2.40 -26.17
C ALA A 295 -21.80 1.79 -27.49
N SER A 296 -23.03 1.31 -27.54
CA SER A 296 -23.64 0.72 -28.73
C SER A 296 -23.97 1.77 -29.80
N GLU A 297 -24.14 3.01 -29.40
CA GLU A 297 -24.46 4.16 -30.26
C GLU A 297 -23.72 5.41 -29.80
N SER A 298 -23.64 6.40 -30.69
CA SER A 298 -22.98 7.68 -30.37
C SER A 298 -23.74 8.39 -29.23
N GLY A 299 -23.01 8.80 -28.18
CA GLY A 299 -23.60 9.43 -26.99
C GLY A 299 -24.24 8.45 -26.00
N GLY A 300 -24.21 7.14 -26.29
CA GLY A 300 -24.67 6.09 -25.37
C GLY A 300 -23.75 5.90 -24.18
N LEU A 301 -24.18 5.05 -23.23
CA LEU A 301 -23.41 4.75 -22.03
C LEU A 301 -22.28 3.76 -22.31
N ILE A 302 -21.12 4.08 -21.80
CA ILE A 302 -19.93 3.21 -21.78
C ILE A 302 -20.01 2.33 -20.54
N GLY A 303 -19.82 1.01 -20.72
CA GLY A 303 -19.83 0.05 -19.63
C GLY A 303 -18.41 -0.23 -19.12
N VAL A 304 -18.27 -0.41 -17.82
CA VAL A 304 -17.07 -0.96 -17.18
C VAL A 304 -17.48 -2.14 -16.33
N GLU A 305 -17.02 -3.33 -16.70
CA GLU A 305 -17.20 -4.54 -15.90
C GLU A 305 -16.03 -4.71 -14.95
N LEU A 306 -16.34 -4.87 -13.66
CA LEU A 306 -15.36 -5.10 -12.61
C LEU A 306 -15.03 -6.59 -12.48
N LYS A 307 -13.89 -6.90 -11.87
CA LYS A 307 -13.45 -8.29 -11.65
C LYS A 307 -14.39 -9.10 -10.75
N ASN A 308 -15.16 -8.46 -9.89
CA ASN A 308 -16.19 -9.09 -9.07
C ASN A 308 -17.52 -9.33 -9.81
N GLY A 309 -17.61 -8.95 -11.09
CA GLY A 309 -18.80 -9.12 -11.94
C GLY A 309 -19.76 -7.92 -11.96
N ALA A 310 -19.55 -6.91 -11.13
CA ALA A 310 -20.36 -5.69 -11.17
C ALA A 310 -20.17 -4.95 -12.51
N LYS A 311 -21.23 -4.29 -12.98
CA LYS A 311 -21.21 -3.47 -14.20
C LYS A 311 -21.58 -2.04 -13.85
N LEU A 312 -20.65 -1.14 -14.08
CA LEU A 312 -20.84 0.30 -13.95
C LEU A 312 -21.06 0.90 -15.34
N GLN A 313 -21.81 1.99 -15.37
CA GLN A 313 -22.10 2.72 -16.62
C GLN A 313 -21.72 4.20 -16.45
N ALA A 314 -21.21 4.80 -17.51
CA ALA A 314 -20.88 6.21 -17.54
C ALA A 314 -21.04 6.81 -18.94
N ARG A 315 -21.27 8.12 -19.00
CA ARG A 315 -21.27 8.88 -20.25
C ARG A 315 -19.86 9.09 -20.79
N THR A 316 -18.88 9.24 -19.88
CA THR A 316 -17.45 9.30 -20.21
C THR A 316 -16.63 8.49 -19.21
N VAL A 317 -15.50 7.93 -19.67
CA VAL A 317 -14.57 7.16 -18.84
C VAL A 317 -13.18 7.77 -18.95
N ILE A 318 -12.49 7.91 -17.80
CA ILE A 318 -11.08 8.34 -17.73
C ILE A 318 -10.24 7.19 -17.21
N LEU A 319 -9.37 6.65 -18.06
CA LEU A 319 -8.46 5.55 -17.73
C LEU A 319 -7.19 6.12 -17.11
N SER A 320 -6.95 5.82 -15.83
CA SER A 320 -5.80 6.29 -15.06
C SER A 320 -5.20 5.18 -14.18
N THR A 321 -5.16 3.97 -14.75
CA THR A 321 -4.75 2.74 -14.06
C THR A 321 -3.25 2.68 -13.74
N GLY A 322 -2.47 3.66 -14.19
CA GLY A 322 -1.04 3.74 -13.92
C GLY A 322 -0.24 2.61 -14.57
N ALA A 323 0.96 2.43 -14.04
CA ALA A 323 1.88 1.40 -14.50
C ALA A 323 2.60 0.80 -13.28
N ARG A 324 3.26 -0.32 -13.45
CA ARG A 324 4.10 -0.96 -12.44
C ARG A 324 5.50 -1.19 -12.98
N TRP A 325 6.49 -1.04 -12.11
CA TRP A 325 7.87 -1.37 -12.45
C TRP A 325 8.02 -2.88 -12.65
N ARG A 326 8.84 -3.25 -13.63
CA ARG A 326 9.26 -4.63 -13.78
C ARG A 326 10.32 -4.91 -12.72
N GLU A 327 10.11 -5.95 -11.94
CA GLU A 327 11.03 -6.42 -10.93
C GLU A 327 12.02 -7.45 -11.54
N MET A 328 13.22 -7.57 -10.96
CA MET A 328 14.21 -8.58 -11.36
C MET A 328 13.77 -9.99 -10.92
N ASN A 329 12.96 -10.06 -9.85
CA ASN A 329 12.51 -11.30 -9.19
C ASN A 329 13.67 -12.16 -8.67
N VAL A 330 14.62 -11.53 -8.00
CA VAL A 330 15.77 -12.19 -7.38
C VAL A 330 15.68 -12.11 -5.85
N PRO A 331 16.33 -13.04 -5.11
CA PRO A 331 16.47 -12.95 -3.67
C PRO A 331 16.97 -11.57 -3.22
N GLY A 332 16.47 -11.07 -2.10
CA GLY A 332 16.81 -9.77 -1.55
C GLY A 332 16.11 -8.57 -2.19
N GLU A 333 15.62 -8.64 -3.44
CA GLU A 333 15.00 -7.50 -4.11
C GLU A 333 13.81 -6.94 -3.31
N LYS A 334 12.89 -7.81 -2.87
CA LYS A 334 11.72 -7.41 -2.09
C LYS A 334 12.06 -6.96 -0.68
N GLU A 335 13.02 -7.60 -0.04
CA GLU A 335 13.49 -7.29 1.31
C GLU A 335 14.08 -5.88 1.39
N TYR A 336 14.86 -5.51 0.35
CA TYR A 336 15.55 -4.22 0.31
C TYR A 336 14.83 -3.17 -0.55
N LYS A 337 13.62 -3.43 -0.99
CA LYS A 337 12.76 -2.42 -1.63
C LYS A 337 12.54 -1.25 -0.64
N ALA A 338 12.80 -0.02 -1.10
CA ALA A 338 12.87 1.18 -0.28
C ALA A 338 13.97 1.21 0.81
N LYS A 339 14.87 0.22 0.80
CA LYS A 339 16.06 0.17 1.67
C LYS A 339 17.36 0.11 0.84
N GLY A 340 17.32 0.69 -0.35
CA GLY A 340 18.41 0.73 -1.31
C GLY A 340 18.09 0.11 -2.66
N VAL A 341 17.00 -0.66 -2.82
CA VAL A 341 16.45 -1.02 -4.13
C VAL A 341 15.39 0.00 -4.51
N CYS A 342 15.64 0.72 -5.61
CA CYS A 342 14.89 1.86 -6.12
C CYS A 342 14.47 1.65 -7.57
N PHE A 343 13.41 2.36 -7.99
CA PHE A 343 12.87 2.27 -9.35
C PHE A 343 12.79 3.62 -10.06
N CYS A 344 12.94 4.74 -9.34
CA CYS A 344 12.85 6.09 -9.90
C CYS A 344 14.16 6.87 -9.66
N PRO A 345 15.04 7.00 -10.65
CA PRO A 345 16.30 7.78 -10.51
C PRO A 345 16.06 9.23 -10.13
N HIS A 346 15.07 9.88 -10.73
CA HIS A 346 14.73 11.28 -10.46
C HIS A 346 14.15 11.51 -9.04
N CYS A 347 13.53 10.46 -8.45
CA CYS A 347 12.95 10.53 -7.11
C CYS A 347 14.00 10.25 -6.03
N ASP A 348 14.73 9.13 -6.21
CA ASP A 348 15.58 8.55 -5.18
C ASP A 348 17.07 8.89 -5.35
N GLY A 349 17.49 9.29 -6.56
CA GLY A 349 18.89 9.60 -6.88
C GLY A 349 19.59 10.54 -5.88
N PRO A 350 18.96 11.67 -5.48
CA PRO A 350 19.55 12.60 -4.51
C PRO A 350 19.90 11.95 -3.16
N LEU A 351 19.19 10.90 -2.73
CA LEU A 351 19.46 10.16 -1.48
C LEU A 351 20.77 9.36 -1.50
N PHE A 352 21.33 9.16 -2.71
CA PHE A 352 22.57 8.43 -2.94
C PHE A 352 23.75 9.32 -3.28
N LYS A 353 23.66 10.62 -3.00
CA LYS A 353 24.76 11.57 -3.24
C LYS A 353 26.06 11.07 -2.60
N GLY A 354 27.12 10.98 -3.43
CA GLY A 354 28.44 10.54 -3.01
C GLY A 354 28.58 9.03 -2.71
N LYS A 355 27.54 8.20 -2.96
CA LYS A 355 27.56 6.75 -2.78
C LYS A 355 27.86 6.03 -4.10
N ARG A 356 28.07 4.72 -4.02
CA ARG A 356 28.21 3.82 -5.18
C ARG A 356 26.87 3.16 -5.44
N VAL A 357 26.40 3.18 -6.69
CA VAL A 357 25.11 2.59 -7.06
C VAL A 357 25.23 1.69 -8.28
N ALA A 358 24.26 0.78 -8.44
CA ALA A 358 24.06 0.06 -9.69
C ALA A 358 22.82 0.54 -10.41
N VAL A 359 22.85 0.44 -11.74
CA VAL A 359 21.66 0.54 -12.60
C VAL A 359 21.52 -0.79 -13.33
N ILE A 360 20.34 -1.40 -13.23
CA ILE A 360 20.04 -2.67 -13.90
C ILE A 360 19.21 -2.39 -15.14
N GLY A 361 19.77 -2.70 -16.32
CA GLY A 361 19.15 -2.53 -17.63
C GLY A 361 19.92 -1.57 -18.53
N GLY A 362 20.14 -1.95 -19.76
CA GLY A 362 20.92 -1.23 -20.78
C GLY A 362 20.09 -0.72 -21.96
N GLY A 363 18.78 -0.53 -21.78
CA GLY A 363 17.92 0.23 -22.68
C GLY A 363 18.03 1.74 -22.49
N ASN A 364 17.27 2.56 -23.24
CA ASN A 364 17.29 4.02 -23.12
C ASN A 364 17.11 4.45 -21.65
N SER A 365 16.07 3.98 -20.97
CA SER A 365 15.79 4.36 -19.57
C SER A 365 16.93 4.04 -18.61
N GLY A 366 17.59 2.87 -18.75
CA GLY A 366 18.71 2.49 -17.89
C GLY A 366 19.96 3.32 -18.16
N VAL A 367 20.25 3.60 -19.42
CA VAL A 367 21.39 4.44 -19.80
C VAL A 367 21.17 5.89 -19.41
N GLU A 368 19.99 6.44 -19.61
CA GLU A 368 19.60 7.79 -19.14
C GLU A 368 19.70 7.89 -17.61
N ALA A 369 19.20 6.89 -16.89
CA ALA A 369 19.31 6.81 -15.43
C ALA A 369 20.78 6.78 -14.98
N ALA A 370 21.63 6.02 -15.65
CA ALA A 370 23.05 5.95 -15.31
C ALA A 370 23.77 7.29 -15.56
N ILE A 371 23.42 8.00 -16.65
CA ILE A 371 23.95 9.32 -16.97
C ILE A 371 23.52 10.36 -15.93
N ASP A 372 22.24 10.35 -15.56
CA ASP A 372 21.66 11.26 -14.55
C ASP A 372 22.30 11.04 -13.17
N LEU A 373 22.34 9.79 -12.71
CA LEU A 373 22.94 9.40 -11.46
C LEU A 373 24.45 9.71 -11.40
N ALA A 374 25.19 9.59 -12.51
CA ALA A 374 26.61 9.88 -12.55
C ALA A 374 26.94 11.35 -12.17
N GLY A 375 25.99 12.27 -12.34
CA GLY A 375 26.11 13.66 -11.89
C GLY A 375 25.93 13.85 -10.38
N ILE A 376 25.44 12.83 -9.67
CA ILE A 376 25.02 12.93 -8.26
C ILE A 376 25.86 12.03 -7.36
N VAL A 377 26.12 10.79 -7.80
CA VAL A 377 26.73 9.72 -7.00
C VAL A 377 28.25 9.63 -7.24
N ALA A 378 28.96 8.91 -6.37
CA ALA A 378 30.40 8.68 -6.54
C ALA A 378 30.72 7.78 -7.72
N HIS A 379 29.94 6.72 -7.92
CA HIS A 379 30.15 5.76 -9.00
C HIS A 379 28.86 5.05 -9.40
N VAL A 380 28.68 4.83 -10.71
CA VAL A 380 27.58 4.04 -11.27
C VAL A 380 28.11 2.77 -11.92
N THR A 381 27.57 1.62 -11.57
CA THR A 381 27.78 0.36 -12.27
C THR A 381 26.51 -0.01 -13.04
N LEU A 382 26.51 0.11 -14.37
CA LEU A 382 25.40 -0.32 -15.21
C LEU A 382 25.57 -1.79 -15.57
N LEU A 383 24.59 -2.63 -15.23
CA LEU A 383 24.57 -4.06 -15.58
C LEU A 383 23.49 -4.30 -16.65
N GLU A 384 23.91 -4.94 -17.75
CA GLU A 384 23.00 -5.35 -18.83
C GLU A 384 23.07 -6.87 -19.04
N PHE A 385 21.90 -7.49 -19.11
CA PHE A 385 21.76 -8.93 -19.35
C PHE A 385 22.25 -9.36 -20.72
N ALA A 386 22.04 -8.55 -21.75
CA ALA A 386 22.50 -8.79 -23.12
C ALA A 386 24.00 -8.49 -23.28
N ASP A 387 24.58 -8.94 -24.36
CA ASP A 387 25.98 -8.67 -24.75
C ASP A 387 26.17 -7.24 -25.31
N THR A 388 25.08 -6.53 -25.58
CA THR A 388 25.06 -5.17 -26.14
C THR A 388 24.04 -4.31 -25.41
N LEU A 389 24.31 -3.00 -25.31
CA LEU A 389 23.31 -2.02 -24.88
C LEU A 389 22.31 -1.79 -26.01
N ARG A 390 21.03 -1.64 -25.66
CA ARG A 390 19.94 -1.36 -26.61
C ARG A 390 19.56 0.11 -26.65
N ALA A 391 20.25 0.94 -25.89
CA ALA A 391 20.05 2.38 -25.89
C ALA A 391 20.53 3.00 -27.21
N ASP A 392 20.01 4.17 -27.52
CA ASP A 392 20.42 4.96 -28.69
C ASP A 392 21.93 5.30 -28.66
N ALA A 393 22.56 5.33 -29.82
CA ALA A 393 24.02 5.54 -29.92
C ALA A 393 24.48 6.84 -29.24
N VAL A 394 23.68 7.90 -29.30
CA VAL A 394 23.98 9.18 -28.64
C VAL A 394 24.07 9.02 -27.12
N LEU A 395 23.15 8.27 -26.51
CA LEU A 395 23.14 7.97 -25.07
C LEU A 395 24.33 7.09 -24.68
N GLN A 396 24.63 6.05 -25.48
CA GLN A 396 25.79 5.19 -25.24
C GLN A 396 27.10 5.99 -25.32
N ASN A 397 27.26 6.88 -26.30
CA ASN A 397 28.44 7.74 -26.42
C ASN A 397 28.58 8.65 -25.21
N LYS A 398 27.49 9.25 -24.72
CA LYS A 398 27.49 10.07 -23.50
C LYS A 398 27.86 9.25 -22.30
N LEU A 399 27.27 8.09 -22.09
CA LEU A 399 27.57 7.18 -20.99
C LEU A 399 29.06 6.83 -20.93
N ASN A 400 29.61 6.43 -22.08
CA ASN A 400 31.03 6.02 -22.20
C ASN A 400 32.02 7.18 -21.99
N SER A 401 31.59 8.42 -22.08
CA SER A 401 32.41 9.60 -21.79
C SER A 401 32.53 9.93 -20.29
N LEU A 402 31.74 9.27 -19.43
CA LEU A 402 31.69 9.54 -18.00
C LEU A 402 32.73 8.71 -17.23
N PRO A 403 33.68 9.35 -16.50
CA PRO A 403 34.78 8.65 -15.86
C PRO A 403 34.35 7.82 -14.64
N ASN A 404 33.19 8.11 -14.06
CA ASN A 404 32.65 7.44 -12.89
C ASN A 404 31.54 6.44 -13.23
N VAL A 405 31.52 5.94 -14.47
CA VAL A 405 30.58 4.90 -14.91
C VAL A 405 31.33 3.67 -15.37
N THR A 406 30.90 2.49 -14.88
CA THR A 406 31.35 1.19 -15.36
C THR A 406 30.17 0.45 -16.00
N VAL A 407 30.37 -0.07 -17.22
CA VAL A 407 29.34 -0.86 -17.91
C VAL A 407 29.74 -2.33 -17.91
N ILE A 408 28.88 -3.19 -17.37
CA ILE A 408 29.04 -4.65 -17.35
C ILE A 408 27.92 -5.25 -18.19
N LYS A 409 28.29 -5.82 -19.32
CA LYS A 409 27.38 -6.53 -20.24
C LYS A 409 27.40 -8.03 -19.98
N SER A 410 26.44 -8.75 -20.52
CA SER A 410 26.25 -10.18 -20.29
C SER A 410 26.17 -10.55 -18.80
N ALA A 411 25.61 -9.65 -17.99
CA ALA A 411 25.50 -9.77 -16.54
C ALA A 411 24.07 -10.10 -16.13
N GLN A 412 23.85 -11.27 -15.57
CA GLN A 412 22.57 -11.66 -14.99
C GLN A 412 22.61 -11.41 -13.48
N THR A 413 21.92 -10.39 -13.00
CA THR A 413 21.76 -10.20 -11.55
C THR A 413 21.07 -11.41 -10.95
N THR A 414 21.65 -11.97 -9.88
CA THR A 414 21.18 -13.21 -9.23
C THR A 414 20.71 -12.98 -7.79
N GLU A 415 21.23 -11.95 -7.11
CA GLU A 415 20.88 -11.66 -5.72
C GLU A 415 21.15 -10.19 -5.38
N VAL A 416 20.32 -9.60 -4.56
CA VAL A 416 20.57 -8.33 -3.86
C VAL A 416 21.05 -8.67 -2.45
N THR A 417 22.21 -8.15 -2.04
CA THR A 417 22.76 -8.38 -0.71
C THR A 417 22.63 -7.16 0.18
N GLY A 418 22.53 -7.36 1.49
CA GLY A 418 22.42 -6.29 2.47
C GLY A 418 22.67 -6.78 3.91
N ASP A 419 22.51 -5.86 4.86
CA ASP A 419 22.75 -6.09 6.28
C ASP A 419 21.44 -6.24 7.10
N GLY A 420 20.31 -6.43 6.42
CA GLY A 420 18.96 -6.43 7.00
C GLY A 420 18.34 -5.04 7.14
N GLN A 421 19.15 -3.98 7.16
CA GLN A 421 18.72 -2.59 7.24
C GLN A 421 18.75 -1.90 5.87
N LYS A 422 19.77 -2.18 5.07
CA LYS A 422 20.01 -1.55 3.77
C LYS A 422 20.82 -2.46 2.84
N VAL A 423 20.76 -2.13 1.55
CA VAL A 423 21.61 -2.73 0.52
C VAL A 423 23.09 -2.44 0.79
N ASN A 424 23.94 -3.46 0.61
CA ASN A 424 25.39 -3.34 0.63
C ASN A 424 26.07 -3.90 -0.62
N GLY A 425 25.30 -4.50 -1.54
CA GLY A 425 25.83 -5.05 -2.78
C GLY A 425 24.81 -5.81 -3.61
N LEU A 426 25.28 -6.38 -4.70
CA LEU A 426 24.55 -7.35 -5.52
C LEU A 426 25.50 -8.43 -6.04
N ARG A 427 24.94 -9.60 -6.33
CA ARG A 427 25.62 -10.67 -7.07
C ARG A 427 25.06 -10.78 -8.48
N TYR A 428 25.93 -11.11 -9.40
CA TYR A 428 25.54 -11.40 -10.76
C TYR A 428 26.37 -12.54 -11.34
N LYS A 429 25.76 -13.27 -12.26
CA LYS A 429 26.46 -14.29 -13.06
C LYS A 429 26.93 -13.65 -14.37
N ASP A 430 28.21 -13.72 -14.64
CA ASP A 430 28.77 -13.40 -15.94
C ASP A 430 28.35 -14.51 -16.91
N ARG A 431 27.54 -14.17 -17.90
CA ARG A 431 26.94 -15.15 -18.82
C ARG A 431 27.91 -15.66 -19.87
N VAL A 432 29.09 -15.05 -20.00
CA VAL A 432 30.16 -15.50 -20.91
C VAL A 432 31.04 -16.52 -20.21
N SER A 433 31.57 -16.19 -19.04
CA SER A 433 32.44 -17.08 -18.26
C SER A 433 31.71 -18.11 -17.41
N GLY A 434 30.43 -17.83 -17.06
CA GLY A 434 29.64 -18.61 -16.12
C GLY A 434 29.96 -18.35 -14.65
N GLU A 435 30.91 -17.46 -14.36
CA GLU A 435 31.36 -17.14 -12.99
C GLU A 435 30.34 -16.23 -12.27
N GLU A 436 30.19 -16.46 -10.97
CA GLU A 436 29.51 -15.55 -10.09
C GLU A 436 30.44 -14.45 -9.59
N LYS A 437 29.98 -13.20 -9.69
CA LYS A 437 30.70 -12.00 -9.28
C LYS A 437 29.84 -11.14 -8.37
N GLN A 438 30.50 -10.31 -7.58
CA GLN A 438 29.82 -9.39 -6.65
C GLN A 438 30.26 -7.95 -6.90
N VAL A 439 29.34 -7.02 -6.70
CA VAL A 439 29.60 -5.57 -6.70
C VAL A 439 29.17 -5.02 -5.35
N GLU A 440 30.08 -4.34 -4.65
CA GLU A 440 29.79 -3.61 -3.43
C GLU A 440 29.23 -2.21 -3.78
N LEU A 441 28.08 -1.87 -3.21
CA LEU A 441 27.37 -0.63 -3.48
C LEU A 441 26.31 -0.36 -2.41
N GLU A 442 25.71 0.82 -2.41
CA GLU A 442 24.74 1.24 -1.40
C GLU A 442 23.34 1.49 -1.97
N GLY A 443 23.17 1.32 -3.31
CA GLY A 443 21.86 1.46 -3.95
C GLY A 443 21.80 0.77 -5.31
N ILE A 444 20.61 0.29 -5.67
CA ILE A 444 20.33 -0.39 -6.93
C ILE A 444 19.09 0.24 -7.57
N PHE A 445 19.24 0.76 -8.79
CA PHE A 445 18.15 1.31 -9.59
C PHE A 445 17.73 0.31 -10.67
N VAL A 446 16.54 -0.25 -10.53
CA VAL A 446 16.03 -1.27 -11.45
C VAL A 446 15.32 -0.57 -12.62
N GLN A 447 15.92 -0.63 -13.82
CA GLN A 447 15.50 0.06 -15.04
C GLN A 447 15.27 -0.93 -16.20
N ILE A 448 14.57 -2.03 -15.93
CA ILE A 448 14.27 -3.10 -16.91
C ILE A 448 12.88 -3.00 -17.52
N GLY A 449 12.26 -1.84 -17.39
CA GLY A 449 11.01 -1.47 -18.02
C GLY A 449 9.85 -1.19 -17.07
N LEU A 450 8.89 -0.47 -17.62
CA LEU A 450 7.62 -0.15 -16.97
C LEU A 450 6.52 -0.96 -17.65
N LEU A 451 5.59 -1.52 -16.90
CA LEU A 451 4.46 -2.30 -17.36
C LEU A 451 3.17 -1.51 -17.13
N PRO A 452 2.57 -0.92 -18.15
CA PRO A 452 1.27 -0.26 -18.01
C PRO A 452 0.19 -1.25 -17.56
N ASN A 453 -0.71 -0.79 -16.69
CA ASN A 453 -1.81 -1.62 -16.18
C ASN A 453 -3.00 -1.60 -17.17
N THR A 454 -2.77 -2.07 -18.39
CA THR A 454 -3.65 -1.94 -19.57
C THR A 454 -4.04 -3.27 -20.20
N ASP A 455 -3.61 -4.41 -19.66
CA ASP A 455 -3.87 -5.74 -20.23
C ASP A 455 -5.37 -5.99 -20.48
N TRP A 456 -6.23 -5.46 -19.62
CA TRP A 456 -7.69 -5.57 -19.70
C TRP A 456 -8.33 -4.71 -20.80
N LEU A 457 -7.55 -3.81 -21.41
CA LEU A 457 -7.98 -2.87 -22.47
C LEU A 457 -7.62 -3.35 -23.87
N LYS A 458 -6.96 -4.52 -24.01
CA LYS A 458 -6.59 -5.09 -25.31
C LYS A 458 -7.82 -5.27 -26.19
N GLY A 459 -7.78 -4.66 -27.39
CA GLY A 459 -8.88 -4.67 -28.35
C GLY A 459 -10.01 -3.67 -28.07
N ALA A 460 -9.97 -2.92 -26.96
CA ALA A 460 -10.96 -1.90 -26.65
C ALA A 460 -10.47 -0.48 -27.03
N VAL A 461 -9.18 -0.19 -26.81
CA VAL A 461 -8.52 1.06 -27.20
C VAL A 461 -7.19 0.76 -27.88
N GLU A 462 -6.67 1.73 -28.63
CA GLU A 462 -5.36 1.61 -29.25
C GLU A 462 -4.25 1.63 -28.18
N LEU A 463 -3.37 0.63 -28.26
CA LEU A 463 -2.21 0.51 -27.39
C LEU A 463 -0.92 0.59 -28.21
N SER A 464 0.12 1.23 -27.65
CA SER A 464 1.46 1.23 -28.22
C SER A 464 2.08 -0.18 -28.18
N LYS A 465 3.20 -0.38 -28.87
CA LYS A 465 3.98 -1.62 -28.80
C LYS A 465 4.47 -1.97 -27.38
N PHE A 466 4.46 -1.01 -26.46
CA PHE A 466 4.80 -1.18 -25.05
C PHE A 466 3.59 -1.39 -24.15
N GLY A 467 2.38 -1.43 -24.71
CA GLY A 467 1.13 -1.59 -23.98
C GLY A 467 0.55 -0.30 -23.40
N GLU A 468 1.13 0.86 -23.68
CA GLU A 468 0.61 2.15 -23.23
C GLU A 468 -0.61 2.57 -24.07
N ILE A 469 -1.58 3.24 -23.43
CA ILE A 469 -2.74 3.80 -24.11
C ILE A 469 -2.28 4.97 -24.98
N VAL A 470 -2.54 4.88 -26.28
CA VAL A 470 -2.27 5.98 -27.22
C VAL A 470 -3.27 7.11 -27.00
N ILE A 471 -2.78 8.32 -26.75
CA ILE A 471 -3.59 9.51 -26.50
C ILE A 471 -3.13 10.71 -27.33
N ASP A 472 -4.07 11.62 -27.59
CA ASP A 472 -3.77 12.94 -28.13
C ASP A 472 -3.41 13.96 -27.04
N ALA A 473 -3.18 15.22 -27.40
CA ALA A 473 -2.86 16.30 -26.47
C ALA A 473 -4.00 16.63 -25.47
N LYS A 474 -5.22 16.16 -25.75
CA LYS A 474 -6.40 16.32 -24.87
C LYS A 474 -6.66 15.08 -24.00
N GLY A 475 -5.80 14.08 -24.07
CA GLY A 475 -5.99 12.80 -23.39
C GLY A 475 -7.08 11.93 -24.00
N GLN A 476 -7.52 12.18 -25.25
CA GLN A 476 -8.50 11.35 -25.94
C GLN A 476 -7.85 10.06 -26.42
N THR A 477 -8.55 8.95 -26.25
CA THR A 477 -8.15 7.64 -26.78
C THR A 477 -8.76 7.41 -28.17
N SER A 478 -8.49 6.26 -28.77
CA SER A 478 -9.14 5.82 -30.01
C SER A 478 -10.64 5.56 -29.88
N LEU A 479 -11.19 5.47 -28.66
CA LEU A 479 -12.61 5.21 -28.39
C LEU A 479 -13.30 6.53 -27.96
N PRO A 480 -14.32 7.01 -28.69
CA PRO A 480 -15.06 8.22 -28.34
C PRO A 480 -15.66 8.16 -26.94
N GLY A 481 -15.56 9.25 -26.17
CA GLY A 481 -16.02 9.32 -24.78
C GLY A 481 -15.08 8.67 -23.78
N VAL A 482 -13.98 8.06 -24.23
CA VAL A 482 -12.94 7.47 -23.36
C VAL A 482 -11.65 8.28 -23.47
N PHE A 483 -11.19 8.72 -22.32
CA PHE A 483 -9.97 9.49 -22.13
C PHE A 483 -8.97 8.70 -21.30
N ALA A 484 -7.70 9.07 -21.32
CA ALA A 484 -6.71 8.45 -20.46
C ALA A 484 -5.68 9.45 -19.97
N ALA A 485 -5.07 9.16 -18.79
CA ALA A 485 -4.12 10.05 -18.15
C ALA A 485 -3.10 9.29 -17.29
N GLY A 486 -1.93 9.89 -17.14
CA GLY A 486 -0.85 9.37 -16.28
C GLY A 486 -0.06 8.22 -16.90
N ASP A 487 0.58 7.44 -16.06
CA ASP A 487 1.65 6.51 -16.44
C ASP A 487 1.22 5.35 -17.35
N CYS A 488 -0.07 5.07 -17.43
CA CYS A 488 -0.62 4.06 -18.36
C CYS A 488 -0.70 4.53 -19.82
N THR A 489 -0.40 5.79 -20.11
CA THR A 489 -0.51 6.42 -21.44
C THR A 489 0.84 6.62 -22.10
N THR A 490 0.84 7.07 -23.36
CA THR A 490 2.04 7.44 -24.13
C THR A 490 2.68 8.76 -23.69
N VAL A 491 2.28 9.34 -22.55
CA VAL A 491 2.96 10.51 -21.98
C VAL A 491 4.45 10.20 -21.72
N PRO A 492 5.38 11.06 -22.14
CA PRO A 492 6.81 10.70 -22.16
C PRO A 492 7.43 10.56 -20.75
N TYR A 493 7.00 11.37 -19.79
CA TYR A 493 7.58 11.37 -18.45
C TYR A 493 6.56 10.90 -17.40
N LYS A 494 6.98 9.91 -16.58
CA LYS A 494 6.13 9.27 -15.57
C LYS A 494 6.46 9.89 -14.19
N GLN A 495 5.82 11.03 -13.88
CA GLN A 495 6.00 11.78 -12.65
C GLN A 495 4.65 12.15 -12.02
N ILE A 496 4.59 12.27 -10.70
CA ILE A 496 3.36 12.58 -9.95
C ILE A 496 2.69 13.86 -10.49
N ILE A 497 3.47 14.93 -10.62
CA ILE A 497 2.95 16.24 -11.08
C ILE A 497 2.45 16.19 -12.52
N ILE A 498 3.12 15.43 -13.39
CA ILE A 498 2.71 15.25 -14.80
C ILE A 498 1.43 14.42 -14.86
N ALA A 499 1.34 13.35 -14.08
CA ALA A 499 0.15 12.53 -13.98
C ALA A 499 -1.07 13.33 -13.52
N MET A 500 -0.90 14.21 -12.52
CA MET A 500 -1.98 15.10 -12.04
C MET A 500 -2.40 16.09 -13.12
N GLY A 501 -1.46 16.72 -13.82
CA GLY A 501 -1.74 17.62 -14.94
C GLY A 501 -2.47 16.93 -16.08
N ALA A 502 -2.05 15.71 -16.44
CA ALA A 502 -2.73 14.88 -17.43
C ALA A 502 -4.16 14.50 -17.00
N GLY A 503 -4.37 14.15 -15.72
CA GLY A 503 -5.69 13.87 -15.16
C GLY A 503 -6.63 15.06 -15.24
N ALA A 504 -6.15 16.25 -14.89
CA ALA A 504 -6.89 17.50 -15.04
C ALA A 504 -7.26 17.76 -16.52
N THR A 505 -6.33 17.57 -17.45
CA THR A 505 -6.55 17.73 -18.90
C THR A 505 -7.61 16.77 -19.41
N ALA A 506 -7.50 15.48 -19.07
CA ALA A 506 -8.48 14.46 -19.46
C ALA A 506 -9.88 14.78 -18.93
N SER A 507 -9.98 15.25 -17.69
CA SER A 507 -11.26 15.63 -17.06
C SER A 507 -11.91 16.84 -17.75
N LEU A 508 -11.13 17.88 -18.09
CA LEU A 508 -11.62 19.03 -18.83
C LEU A 508 -12.09 18.65 -20.23
N SER A 509 -11.37 17.74 -20.90
CA SER A 509 -11.74 17.21 -22.22
C SER A 509 -12.99 16.33 -22.16
N ALA A 510 -13.15 15.52 -21.09
CA ALA A 510 -14.36 14.74 -20.85
C ALA A 510 -15.58 15.66 -20.65
N PHE A 511 -15.42 16.76 -19.92
CA PHE A 511 -16.46 17.75 -19.75
C PHE A 511 -16.86 18.45 -21.08
N ASP A 512 -15.86 18.84 -21.90
CA ASP A 512 -16.10 19.38 -23.25
C ASP A 512 -16.88 18.39 -24.14
N HIS A 513 -16.53 17.10 -24.08
CA HIS A 513 -17.25 16.03 -24.76
C HIS A 513 -18.70 15.93 -24.29
N LEU A 514 -18.94 15.95 -22.96
CA LEU A 514 -20.29 15.89 -22.39
C LEU A 514 -21.18 17.04 -22.85
N ILE A 515 -20.64 18.26 -22.87
CA ILE A 515 -21.38 19.43 -23.36
C ILE A 515 -21.80 19.24 -24.83
N ARG A 516 -20.89 18.80 -25.68
CA ARG A 516 -21.13 18.65 -27.13
C ARG A 516 -22.10 17.51 -27.44
N THR A 517 -22.07 16.43 -26.67
CA THR A 517 -22.96 15.27 -26.86
C THR A 517 -24.33 15.42 -26.19
N SER A 518 -24.50 16.40 -25.27
CA SER A 518 -25.75 16.69 -24.59
C SER A 518 -26.53 17.86 -25.22
N ALA A 519 -25.92 18.60 -26.16
CA ALA A 519 -26.61 19.69 -26.82
C ALA A 519 -27.79 19.14 -27.64
N PRO A 520 -28.99 19.75 -27.57
CA PRO A 520 -30.06 19.41 -28.50
C PRO A 520 -29.55 19.64 -29.94
N ALA A 521 -29.91 18.74 -30.84
CA ALA A 521 -29.54 18.82 -32.24
C ALA A 521 -30.18 20.04 -32.91
#